data_658f96d6d97fbd80d302206cb45ec507
#
_entry.id   658f96d6d97fbd80d302206cb45ec507
#
_cell.length_a   1.000
_cell.length_b   1.000
_cell.length_c   1.000
_cell.angle_alpha   90.00
_cell.angle_beta   90.00
_cell.angle_gamma   90.00
#
_symmetry.space_group_name_H-M   'P 1'
#
loop_
_entity.id
_entity.type
_entity.pdbx_description
1 polymer ?
#
loop_
_entity_poly.entity_id
_entity_poly.type
_entity_poly.pdbx_seq_one_letter_code
_entity_poly.pdbx_strand_id
1 'polypeptide(L)'
;MAEDKKLVEAITSMKEDFAQWYTDVCKKAELMSYSSVKGCMIFKPAGYAIWENIKNEMDRRFKETGVENVYLPMFIPESLLEVEKDHVEGFAPEVAWVTYGGLNPLQERMCVRPTSETLFCDFYK
;
A
#
# COMPACT_ATOMS: atom_id res chain seq x y z
N MET A 1 22.17 39.21 -14.30
CA MET A 1 21.68 38.00 -13.57
C MET A 1 21.32 37.00 -14.65
N ALA A 2 22.01 35.86 -14.72
CA ALA A 2 21.71 34.84 -15.72
C ALA A 2 20.36 34.19 -15.34
N GLU A 3 19.40 34.24 -16.27
CA GLU A 3 18.18 33.45 -16.17
C GLU A 3 18.59 31.96 -16.07
N ASP A 4 18.27 31.36 -14.93
CA ASP A 4 18.32 29.89 -14.76
C ASP A 4 17.43 29.28 -15.84
N LYS A 5 18.00 28.81 -16.93
CA LYS A 5 17.28 28.05 -17.94
C LYS A 5 16.66 26.84 -17.23
N LYS A 6 15.31 26.82 -17.15
CA LYS A 6 14.58 25.63 -16.68
C LYS A 6 15.03 24.42 -17.51
N LEU A 7 15.82 23.56 -16.91
CA LEU A 7 16.36 22.35 -17.54
C LEU A 7 15.25 21.34 -17.89
N VAL A 8 14.08 21.46 -17.26
CA VAL A 8 12.92 20.59 -17.48
C VAL A 8 11.65 21.47 -17.53
N GLU A 9 10.96 21.45 -18.65
CA GLU A 9 9.67 22.12 -18.83
C GLU A 9 8.53 21.31 -18.17
N ALA A 10 7.49 21.99 -17.71
CA ALA A 10 6.25 21.43 -17.16
C ALA A 10 6.41 20.63 -15.84
N ILE A 11 7.37 21.01 -15.00
CA ILE A 11 7.49 20.53 -13.62
C ILE A 11 7.49 21.74 -12.69
N THR A 12 6.70 21.68 -11.62
CA THR A 12 6.70 22.68 -10.56
C THR A 12 8.07 22.76 -9.89
N SER A 13 8.49 23.95 -9.47
CA SER A 13 9.76 24.09 -8.75
C SER A 13 9.67 23.44 -7.37
N MET A 14 10.66 22.63 -7.02
CA MET A 14 10.75 22.01 -5.69
C MET A 14 10.76 23.05 -4.55
N LYS A 15 11.28 24.26 -4.80
CA LYS A 15 11.33 25.36 -3.81
C LYS A 15 9.98 26.04 -3.64
N GLU A 16 9.12 26.00 -4.65
CA GLU A 16 7.78 26.63 -4.62
C GLU A 16 6.75 25.68 -3.98
N ASP A 17 6.73 24.42 -4.43
CA ASP A 17 5.83 23.39 -3.92
C ASP A 17 6.48 22.02 -4.06
N PHE A 18 6.99 21.50 -2.95
CA PHE A 18 7.67 20.21 -2.92
C PHE A 18 6.72 19.04 -3.26
N ALA A 19 5.48 19.06 -2.76
CA ALA A 19 4.52 17.97 -2.98
C ALA A 19 4.11 17.89 -4.44
N GLN A 20 3.84 19.05 -5.06
CA GLN A 20 3.52 19.11 -6.48
C GLN A 20 4.73 18.74 -7.35
N TRP A 21 5.92 19.23 -7.02
CA TRP A 21 7.17 18.83 -7.69
C TRP A 21 7.36 17.32 -7.68
N TYR A 22 7.20 16.67 -6.52
CA TYR A 22 7.33 15.23 -6.39
C TYR A 22 6.35 14.47 -7.30
N THR A 23 5.09 14.90 -7.29
CA THR A 23 4.04 14.34 -8.15
C THR A 23 4.36 14.50 -9.64
N ASP A 24 4.79 15.71 -10.04
CA ASP A 24 5.14 16.02 -11.43
C ASP A 24 6.32 15.18 -11.91
N VAL A 25 7.36 15.01 -11.07
CA VAL A 25 8.51 14.15 -11.37
C VAL A 25 8.07 12.70 -11.58
N CYS A 26 7.29 12.14 -10.68
CA CYS A 26 6.80 10.76 -10.80
C CYS A 26 5.98 10.53 -12.06
N LYS A 27 5.12 11.50 -12.42
CA LYS A 27 4.30 11.43 -13.65
C LYS A 27 5.13 11.61 -14.90
N LYS A 28 6.04 12.61 -14.91
CA LYS A 28 6.87 12.92 -16.07
C LYS A 28 7.89 11.82 -16.38
N ALA A 29 8.42 11.19 -15.35
CA ALA A 29 9.29 10.01 -15.47
C ALA A 29 8.52 8.71 -15.78
N GLU A 30 7.21 8.80 -15.99
CA GLU A 30 6.33 7.66 -16.28
C GLU A 30 6.40 6.51 -15.24
N LEU A 31 6.62 6.87 -13.96
CA LEU A 31 6.66 5.89 -12.87
C LEU A 31 5.26 5.45 -12.45
N MET A 32 4.29 6.36 -12.55
CA MET A 32 2.91 6.10 -12.13
C MET A 32 1.89 6.91 -12.94
N SER A 33 0.63 6.49 -12.85
CA SER A 33 -0.54 7.29 -13.26
C SER A 33 -1.71 7.07 -12.28
N TYR A 34 -2.67 7.99 -12.28
CA TYR A 34 -3.89 7.81 -11.51
C TYR A 34 -4.79 6.75 -12.15
N SER A 35 -5.47 5.95 -11.32
CA SER A 35 -6.47 4.99 -11.76
C SER A 35 -7.88 5.60 -11.72
N SER A 36 -8.86 4.89 -12.26
CA SER A 36 -10.28 5.22 -12.11
C SER A 36 -10.79 4.98 -10.69
N VAL A 37 -10.07 4.23 -9.87
CA VAL A 37 -10.41 3.99 -8.47
C VAL A 37 -9.83 5.11 -7.63
N LYS A 38 -10.71 5.86 -6.96
CA LYS A 38 -10.30 6.99 -6.12
C LYS A 38 -9.31 6.55 -5.03
N GLY A 39 -8.22 7.27 -4.89
CA GLY A 39 -7.16 6.97 -3.91
C GLY A 39 -6.18 5.89 -4.33
N CYS A 40 -6.38 5.26 -5.50
CA CYS A 40 -5.47 4.23 -6.03
C CYS A 40 -4.70 4.77 -7.23
N MET A 41 -3.48 4.31 -7.40
CA MET A 41 -2.65 4.65 -8.56
C MET A 41 -2.13 3.39 -9.25
N ILE A 42 -1.79 3.54 -10.53
CA ILE A 42 -1.20 2.50 -11.35
C ILE A 42 0.31 2.73 -11.36
N PHE A 43 1.09 1.76 -10.91
CA PHE A 43 2.53 1.78 -11.11
C PHE A 43 2.85 1.32 -12.54
N LYS A 44 3.52 2.17 -13.29
CA LYS A 44 3.98 1.85 -14.65
C LYS A 44 5.24 0.97 -14.59
N PRO A 45 5.66 0.33 -15.70
CA PRO A 45 6.78 -0.61 -15.69
C PRO A 45 8.06 -0.09 -15.04
N ALA A 46 8.45 1.18 -15.33
CA ALA A 46 9.64 1.78 -14.73
C ALA A 46 9.54 1.96 -13.21
N GLY A 47 8.37 2.40 -12.72
CA GLY A 47 8.11 2.52 -11.27
C GLY A 47 8.04 1.15 -10.60
N TYR A 48 7.42 0.18 -11.25
CA TYR A 48 7.33 -1.18 -10.70
C TYR A 48 8.69 -1.89 -10.64
N ALA A 49 9.56 -1.66 -11.62
CA ALA A 49 10.92 -2.20 -11.61
C ALA A 49 11.75 -1.69 -10.41
N ILE A 50 11.57 -0.43 -9.99
CA ILE A 50 12.19 0.09 -8.78
C ILE A 50 11.72 -0.70 -7.56
N TRP A 51 10.40 -0.93 -7.45
CA TRP A 51 9.82 -1.74 -6.39
C TRP A 51 10.35 -3.17 -6.38
N GLU A 52 10.40 -3.83 -7.53
CA GLU A 52 10.92 -5.21 -7.66
C GLU A 52 12.37 -5.31 -7.19
N ASN A 53 13.22 -4.36 -7.56
CA ASN A 53 14.61 -4.33 -7.12
C ASN A 53 14.74 -4.21 -5.60
N ILE A 54 13.98 -3.30 -4.98
CA ILE A 54 13.96 -3.12 -3.52
C ILE A 54 13.46 -4.40 -2.85
N LYS A 55 12.30 -4.91 -3.29
CA LYS A 55 11.69 -6.12 -2.74
C LYS A 55 12.62 -7.32 -2.82
N ASN A 56 13.23 -7.56 -3.97
CA ASN A 56 14.08 -8.72 -4.19
C ASN A 56 15.35 -8.65 -3.33
N GLU A 57 15.96 -7.47 -3.20
CA GLU A 57 17.14 -7.29 -2.35
C GLU A 57 16.79 -7.45 -0.86
N MET A 58 15.68 -6.92 -0.40
CA MET A 58 15.22 -7.09 0.98
C MET A 58 14.89 -8.55 1.29
N ASP A 59 14.15 -9.23 0.40
CA ASP A 59 13.80 -10.64 0.54
C ASP A 59 15.05 -11.53 0.63
N ARG A 60 16.03 -11.28 -0.23
CA ARG A 60 17.32 -11.99 -0.19
C ARG A 60 18.01 -11.84 1.17
N ARG A 61 18.08 -10.60 1.70
CA ARG A 61 18.71 -10.34 3.01
C ARG A 61 17.96 -10.99 4.17
N PHE A 62 16.64 -10.97 4.14
CA PHE A 62 15.84 -11.64 5.18
C PHE A 62 16.07 -13.16 5.15
N LYS A 63 16.12 -13.78 3.99
CA LYS A 63 16.40 -15.22 3.85
C LYS A 63 17.79 -15.60 4.34
N GLU A 64 18.78 -14.75 4.19
CA GLU A 64 20.13 -14.96 4.73
C GLU A 64 20.14 -15.01 6.28
N THR A 65 19.16 -14.42 6.94
CA THR A 65 18.99 -14.51 8.40
C THR A 65 18.13 -15.68 8.86
N GLY A 66 17.69 -16.56 7.93
CA GLY A 66 16.87 -17.73 8.23
C GLY A 66 15.36 -17.44 8.25
N VAL A 67 14.92 -16.26 7.80
CA VAL A 67 13.50 -15.93 7.68
C VAL A 67 12.89 -16.67 6.49
N GLU A 68 11.73 -17.27 6.69
CA GLU A 68 10.93 -17.92 5.66
C GLU A 68 9.69 -17.11 5.33
N ASN A 69 9.33 -17.07 4.04
CA ASN A 69 8.17 -16.34 3.57
C ASN A 69 6.89 -17.14 3.82
N VAL A 70 5.85 -16.46 4.30
CA VAL A 70 4.49 -17.00 4.39
C VAL A 70 3.52 -16.10 3.63
N TYR A 71 2.40 -16.66 3.24
CA TYR A 71 1.32 -15.91 2.60
C TYR A 71 0.02 -16.14 3.37
N LEU A 72 -0.53 -15.06 3.92
CA LEU A 72 -1.77 -15.08 4.69
C LEU A 72 -2.96 -14.62 3.84
N PRO A 73 -4.19 -15.03 4.18
CA PRO A 73 -5.40 -14.56 3.50
C PRO A 73 -5.48 -13.03 3.45
N MET A 74 -6.07 -12.50 2.37
CA MET A 74 -6.29 -11.05 2.21
C MET A 74 -7.43 -10.55 3.09
N PHE A 75 -8.41 -11.39 3.39
CA PHE A 75 -9.60 -11.04 4.15
C PHE A 75 -9.48 -11.49 5.60
N ILE A 76 -9.97 -10.65 6.51
CA ILE A 76 -10.08 -10.92 7.94
C ILE A 76 -11.55 -10.90 8.31
N PRO A 77 -12.10 -11.94 8.97
CA PRO A 77 -13.46 -11.92 9.49
C PRO A 77 -13.61 -10.87 10.60
N GLU A 78 -14.79 -10.27 10.70
CA GLU A 78 -15.07 -9.22 11.69
C GLU A 78 -14.83 -9.68 13.12
N SER A 79 -15.23 -10.92 13.46
CA SER A 79 -15.01 -11.52 14.77
C SER A 79 -13.55 -11.54 15.20
N LEU A 80 -12.64 -11.75 14.26
CA LEU A 80 -11.20 -11.76 14.56
C LEU A 80 -10.65 -10.36 14.86
N LEU A 81 -11.18 -9.32 14.21
CA LEU A 81 -10.84 -7.93 14.51
C LEU A 81 -11.39 -7.46 15.86
N GLU A 82 -12.54 -7.99 16.28
CA GLU A 82 -13.13 -7.63 17.57
C GLU A 82 -12.29 -8.08 18.75
N VAL A 83 -11.60 -9.21 18.64
CA VAL A 83 -10.66 -9.69 19.66
C VAL A 83 -9.52 -8.69 19.89
N GLU A 84 -9.10 -7.96 18.86
CA GLU A 84 -8.03 -6.95 18.98
C GLU A 84 -8.49 -5.61 19.56
N LYS A 85 -9.77 -5.26 19.45
CA LYS A 85 -10.29 -4.00 20.04
C LYS A 85 -10.01 -3.88 21.51
N ASP A 86 -9.99 -4.99 22.23
CA ASP A 86 -9.73 -5.05 23.66
C ASP A 86 -8.23 -4.83 24.00
N HIS A 87 -7.34 -4.92 23.01
CA HIS A 87 -5.90 -4.78 23.17
C HIS A 87 -5.33 -3.46 22.64
N VAL A 88 -6.08 -2.74 21.80
CA VAL A 88 -5.60 -1.49 21.19
C VAL A 88 -6.62 -0.37 21.44
N GLU A 89 -6.40 0.42 22.50
CA GLU A 89 -7.17 1.63 22.75
C GLU A 89 -7.12 2.58 21.55
N GLY A 90 -8.28 2.92 21.00
CA GLY A 90 -8.41 3.92 19.95
C GLY A 90 -8.31 3.41 18.49
N PHE A 91 -8.16 2.11 18.28
CA PHE A 91 -8.15 1.55 16.91
C PHE A 91 -9.57 1.23 16.42
N ALA A 92 -10.20 2.20 15.76
CA ALA A 92 -11.34 1.94 14.88
C ALA A 92 -10.80 1.89 13.44
N PRO A 93 -10.49 0.70 12.90
CA PRO A 93 -9.87 0.62 11.58
C PRO A 93 -10.85 1.09 10.51
N GLU A 94 -10.49 2.15 9.80
CA GLU A 94 -11.12 2.50 8.54
C GLU A 94 -10.68 1.49 7.49
N VAL A 95 -11.49 0.45 7.28
CA VAL A 95 -11.18 -0.67 6.39
C VAL A 95 -12.22 -0.81 5.28
N ALA A 96 -11.83 -1.42 4.17
CA ALA A 96 -12.77 -1.81 3.13
C ALA A 96 -13.52 -3.08 3.57
N TRP A 97 -14.82 -2.99 3.76
CA TRP A 97 -15.68 -4.10 4.15
C TRP A 97 -16.23 -4.85 2.94
N VAL A 98 -16.19 -6.17 3.01
CA VAL A 98 -16.87 -7.10 2.12
C VAL A 98 -18.10 -7.64 2.86
N THR A 99 -19.27 -7.28 2.37
CA THR A 99 -20.56 -7.59 3.03
C THR A 99 -21.42 -8.53 2.20
N TYR A 100 -21.10 -8.74 0.93
CA TYR A 100 -21.84 -9.58 0.00
C TYR A 100 -20.93 -10.55 -0.74
N GLY A 101 -21.44 -11.76 -1.00
CA GLY A 101 -20.91 -12.71 -1.97
C GLY A 101 -21.87 -12.80 -3.16
N GLY A 102 -21.54 -12.16 -4.27
CA GLY A 102 -22.49 -11.94 -5.37
C GLY A 102 -23.67 -11.08 -4.91
N LEU A 103 -24.89 -11.60 -4.98
CA LEU A 103 -26.12 -10.90 -4.55
C LEU A 103 -26.56 -11.26 -3.13
N ASN A 104 -25.89 -12.19 -2.47
CA ASN A 104 -26.26 -12.66 -1.15
C ASN A 104 -25.40 -11.97 -0.06
N PRO A 105 -26.02 -11.48 1.03
CA PRO A 105 -25.25 -10.99 2.17
C PRO A 105 -24.44 -12.13 2.78
N LEU A 106 -23.22 -11.80 3.23
CA LEU A 106 -22.40 -12.75 3.98
C LEU A 106 -22.99 -12.96 5.38
N GLN A 107 -22.83 -14.16 5.93
CA GLN A 107 -23.22 -14.44 7.32
C GLN A 107 -22.38 -13.64 8.30
N GLU A 108 -21.10 -13.44 7.98
CA GLU A 108 -20.17 -12.61 8.72
C GLU A 108 -19.45 -11.68 7.74
N ARG A 109 -19.33 -10.41 8.09
CA ARG A 109 -18.58 -9.43 7.30
C ARG A 109 -17.08 -9.76 7.35
N MET A 110 -16.40 -9.47 6.26
CA MET A 110 -14.94 -9.54 6.20
C MET A 110 -14.40 -8.18 5.80
N CYS A 111 -13.20 -7.86 6.23
CA CYS A 111 -12.49 -6.68 5.72
C CYS A 111 -11.25 -7.06 4.93
N VAL A 112 -10.84 -6.17 4.03
CA VAL A 112 -9.49 -6.23 3.47
C VAL A 112 -8.51 -5.92 4.61
N ARG A 113 -7.54 -6.79 4.84
CA ARG A 113 -6.62 -6.67 5.97
C ARG A 113 -5.87 -5.33 5.98
N PRO A 114 -5.97 -4.52 7.05
CA PRO A 114 -5.12 -3.35 7.22
C PRO A 114 -3.70 -3.76 7.65
N THR A 115 -3.59 -4.89 8.33
CA THR A 115 -2.36 -5.47 8.85
C THR A 115 -2.47 -7.00 8.89
N SER A 116 -1.35 -7.70 9.12
CA SER A 116 -1.33 -9.18 9.14
C SER A 116 -1.14 -9.79 10.53
N GLU A 117 -0.88 -8.99 11.55
CA GLU A 117 -0.57 -9.47 12.91
C GLU A 117 -1.70 -10.30 13.49
N THR A 118 -2.95 -9.86 13.31
CA THR A 118 -4.16 -10.58 13.74
C THR A 118 -4.19 -12.02 13.20
N LEU A 119 -3.88 -12.18 11.91
CA LEU A 119 -3.86 -13.48 11.26
C LEU A 119 -2.68 -14.35 11.75
N PHE A 120 -1.52 -13.73 12.02
CA PHE A 120 -0.39 -14.43 12.61
C PHE A 120 -0.71 -14.94 14.01
N CYS A 121 -1.29 -14.09 14.86
CA CYS A 121 -1.67 -14.46 16.22
C CYS A 121 -2.72 -15.58 16.24
N ASP A 122 -3.68 -15.57 15.32
CA ASP A 122 -4.66 -16.63 15.21
C ASP A 122 -4.06 -17.96 14.74
N PHE A 123 -3.13 -17.91 13.79
CA PHE A 123 -2.48 -19.10 13.24
C PHE A 123 -1.52 -19.77 14.23
N TYR A 124 -0.84 -18.99 15.10
CA TYR A 124 0.16 -19.52 16.04
C TYR A 124 -0.36 -19.68 17.48
N LYS A 125 -1.65 -19.62 17.70
CA LYS A 125 -2.27 -20.05 18.98
C LYS A 125 -2.04 -21.57 19.19
#